data_8f3e8985d0ee2c43ef11db4a18f8d3dc
#
_entry.id   8f3e8985d0ee2c43ef11db4a18f8d3dc
#
_cell.length_a   1.000
_cell.length_b   1.000
_cell.length_c   1.000
_cell.angle_alpha   90.00
_cell.angle_beta   90.00
_cell.angle_gamma   90.00
#
_symmetry.space_group_name_H-M   'P 1'
#
loop_
_entity.id
_entity.type
_entity.pdbx_description
1 polymer ?
#
loop_
_entity_poly.entity_id
_entity_poly.type
_entity_poly.pdbx_seq_one_letter_code
_entity_poly.pdbx_strand_id
1 'polypeptide(L)'
;LSPFWNHYWKNGEGDKLGWRLDYNMKHRGDVYATHGLGPVAQLLNIHRGDRMKTLVAMDTKSYTGKQLVKERTGKDVDFRNGDFTTTLIRTENGKMIDINHDVMNPQPYSRMYQLVGSKGFANKYPNEGYALTSADLKAYGITPSRDNLSNHDYLPEADVKALEAKFYHPILKKYGEL
;
A
#
# COMPACT_ATOMS: atom_id res chain seq x y z
N LEU A 1 2.72 22.77 0.78
CA LEU A 1 2.19 21.91 1.83
C LEU A 1 1.24 20.88 1.21
N SER A 2 1.41 19.61 1.57
CA SER A 2 0.62 18.52 1.02
C SER A 2 -0.88 18.75 1.21
N PRO A 3 -1.76 18.45 0.21
CA PRO A 3 -3.21 18.52 0.37
C PRO A 3 -3.74 17.65 1.52
N PHE A 4 -2.99 16.64 1.96
CA PHE A 4 -3.30 15.83 3.14
C PHE A 4 -3.39 16.63 4.44
N TRP A 5 -2.62 17.72 4.57
CA TRP A 5 -2.65 18.57 5.75
C TRP A 5 -4.00 19.21 5.99
N ASN A 6 -4.69 19.62 4.94
CA ASN A 6 -6.04 20.13 5.07
C ASN A 6 -7.01 19.07 5.59
N HIS A 7 -6.80 17.80 5.25
CA HIS A 7 -7.61 16.70 5.73
C HIS A 7 -7.38 16.40 7.21
N TYR A 8 -6.13 16.44 7.67
CA TYR A 8 -5.79 16.24 9.09
C TYR A 8 -6.30 17.38 9.98
N TRP A 9 -6.45 18.56 9.41
CA TRP A 9 -6.88 19.76 10.14
C TRP A 9 -8.39 19.96 10.15
N LYS A 10 -9.07 19.60 9.07
CA LYS A 10 -10.51 19.88 8.84
C LYS A 10 -11.47 19.22 9.83
N ASN A 11 -11.06 18.21 10.55
CA ASN A 11 -11.90 17.50 11.51
C ASN A 11 -11.78 18.04 12.94
N GLY A 12 -11.14 19.21 13.14
CA GLY A 12 -11.09 19.94 14.39
C GLY A 12 -12.07 21.11 14.38
N GLU A 13 -12.82 21.31 15.44
CA GLU A 13 -13.66 22.48 15.65
C GLU A 13 -12.92 23.52 16.53
N GLY A 14 -12.83 24.74 16.06
CA GLY A 14 -12.10 25.82 16.74
C GLY A 14 -10.63 25.50 16.92
N ASP A 15 -10.09 25.62 18.13
CA ASP A 15 -8.70 25.32 18.49
C ASP A 15 -8.42 23.82 18.68
N LYS A 16 -9.42 22.96 18.48
CA LYS A 16 -9.24 21.52 18.60
C LYS A 16 -8.58 20.95 17.35
N LEU A 17 -7.50 20.22 17.56
CA LEU A 17 -6.82 19.47 16.50
C LEU A 17 -7.72 18.33 16.02
N GLY A 18 -7.70 18.07 14.73
CA GLY A 18 -8.34 16.87 14.18
C GLY A 18 -7.74 15.59 14.83
N TRP A 19 -8.55 14.57 15.04
CA TRP A 19 -8.16 13.35 15.75
C TRP A 19 -6.92 12.67 15.14
N ARG A 20 -6.76 12.74 13.81
CA ARG A 20 -5.59 12.17 13.13
C ARG A 20 -4.30 12.92 13.50
N LEU A 21 -4.36 14.25 13.54
CA LEU A 21 -3.22 15.05 13.92
C LEU A 21 -2.84 14.81 15.38
N ASP A 22 -3.83 14.82 16.28
CA ASP A 22 -3.62 14.54 17.69
C ASP A 22 -3.03 13.14 17.91
N TYR A 23 -3.50 12.15 17.17
CA TYR A 23 -2.98 10.79 17.23
C TYR A 23 -1.52 10.72 16.78
N ASN A 24 -1.17 11.35 15.63
CA ASN A 24 0.21 11.41 15.12
C ASN A 24 1.16 12.19 16.06
N MET A 25 0.66 13.20 16.78
CA MET A 25 1.46 13.89 17.78
C MET A 25 1.84 12.99 18.96
N LYS A 26 1.05 11.98 19.28
CA LYS A 26 1.20 11.14 20.48
C LYS A 26 1.82 9.77 20.20
N HIS A 27 1.75 9.27 18.98
CA HIS A 27 2.15 7.92 18.61
C HIS A 27 3.25 7.94 17.56
N ARG A 28 3.99 6.83 17.46
CA ARG A 28 5.05 6.61 16.45
C ARG A 28 4.69 5.41 15.59
N GLY A 29 5.27 5.37 14.39
CA GLY A 29 5.16 4.27 13.46
C GLY A 29 4.05 4.46 12.43
N ASP A 30 3.67 3.39 11.76
CA ASP A 30 2.53 3.41 10.84
C ASP A 30 1.22 3.43 11.63
N VAL A 31 0.72 4.63 11.86
CA VAL A 31 -0.52 4.86 12.62
C VAL A 31 -1.78 4.61 11.79
N TYR A 32 -1.64 4.21 10.53
CA TYR A 32 -2.74 4.00 9.61
C TYR A 32 -2.54 2.81 8.67
N ALA A 33 -2.02 1.70 9.19
CA ALA A 33 -1.65 0.51 8.43
C ALA A 33 -2.80 -0.20 7.72
N THR A 34 -4.04 0.02 8.13
CA THR A 34 -5.21 -0.76 7.69
C THR A 34 -5.37 -0.81 6.17
N HIS A 35 -5.19 0.32 5.48
CA HIS A 35 -5.34 0.37 4.03
C HIS A 35 -4.19 -0.32 3.27
N GLY A 36 -2.99 -0.30 3.82
CA GLY A 36 -1.85 -1.02 3.24
C GLY A 36 -1.92 -2.51 3.55
N LEU A 37 -2.04 -2.84 4.83
CA LEU A 37 -1.91 -4.19 5.33
C LEU A 37 -3.14 -5.06 5.04
N GLY A 38 -4.35 -4.51 5.05
CA GLY A 38 -5.58 -5.28 4.89
C GLY A 38 -5.63 -6.11 3.62
N PRO A 39 -5.51 -5.52 2.42
CA PRO A 39 -5.46 -6.26 1.17
C PRO A 39 -4.31 -7.26 1.10
N VAL A 40 -3.11 -6.88 1.54
CA VAL A 40 -1.94 -7.75 1.55
C VAL A 40 -2.15 -8.96 2.46
N ALA A 41 -2.74 -8.76 3.64
CA ALA A 41 -3.06 -9.85 4.57
C ALA A 41 -4.06 -10.85 3.95
N GLN A 42 -5.02 -10.38 3.15
CA GLN A 42 -5.93 -11.25 2.41
C GLN A 42 -5.18 -12.10 1.37
N LEU A 43 -4.34 -11.47 0.55
CA LEU A 43 -3.58 -12.14 -0.49
C LEU A 43 -2.59 -13.18 0.07
N LEU A 44 -1.98 -12.89 1.21
CA LEU A 44 -1.01 -13.77 1.86
C LEU A 44 -1.64 -14.82 2.78
N ASN A 45 -2.97 -14.88 2.91
CA ASN A 45 -3.72 -15.77 3.79
C ASN A 45 -3.34 -15.63 5.28
N ILE A 46 -3.09 -14.41 5.74
CA ILE A 46 -2.83 -14.16 7.15
C ILE A 46 -4.05 -14.54 7.98
N HIS A 47 -3.82 -15.29 9.04
CA HIS A 47 -4.82 -15.98 9.88
C HIS A 47 -5.68 -17.05 9.16
N ARG A 48 -5.29 -17.42 7.93
CA ARG A 48 -5.93 -18.49 7.15
C ARG A 48 -4.92 -19.44 6.52
N GLY A 49 -3.90 -19.81 7.28
CA GLY A 49 -2.79 -20.67 6.85
C GLY A 49 -1.41 -20.02 7.01
N ASP A 50 -1.36 -18.75 7.33
CA ASP A 50 -0.14 -18.03 7.70
C ASP A 50 -0.40 -17.04 8.84
N ARG A 51 0.64 -16.56 9.48
CA ARG A 51 0.57 -15.53 10.53
C ARG A 51 1.81 -14.64 10.55
N MET A 52 1.66 -13.41 10.98
CA MET A 52 2.78 -12.52 11.23
C MET A 52 3.59 -13.03 12.42
N LYS A 53 4.91 -13.07 12.28
CA LYS A 53 5.81 -13.63 13.31
C LYS A 53 6.75 -12.59 13.89
N THR A 54 7.40 -11.82 13.04
CA THR A 54 8.38 -10.83 13.44
C THR A 54 8.09 -9.51 12.76
N LEU A 55 8.21 -8.42 13.49
CA LEU A 55 8.05 -7.06 12.97
C LEU A 55 9.26 -6.23 13.39
N VAL A 56 9.78 -5.46 12.44
CA VAL A 56 10.78 -4.41 12.65
C VAL A 56 10.29 -3.14 11.98
N ALA A 57 10.36 -2.03 12.68
CA ALA A 57 9.97 -0.73 12.12
C ALA A 57 11.01 0.33 12.42
N MET A 58 11.20 1.23 11.47
CA MET A 58 12.03 2.43 11.62
C MET A 58 11.26 3.63 11.10
N ASP A 59 11.45 4.76 11.76
CA ASP A 59 10.89 6.03 11.33
C ASP A 59 11.95 7.15 11.32
N THR A 60 11.67 8.18 10.56
CA THR A 60 12.46 9.42 10.58
C THR A 60 12.11 10.25 11.82
N LYS A 61 12.85 11.34 12.06
CA LYS A 61 12.37 12.40 12.94
C LYS A 61 11.18 13.10 12.30
N SER A 62 10.34 13.72 13.13
CA SER A 62 9.30 14.62 12.64
C SER A 62 9.90 16.00 12.32
N TYR A 63 10.02 16.30 11.04
CA TYR A 63 10.41 17.62 10.55
C TYR A 63 9.16 18.40 10.11
N THR A 64 8.42 17.85 9.17
CA THR A 64 7.25 18.48 8.56
C THR A 64 6.07 18.55 9.53
N GLY A 65 5.79 17.49 10.28
CA GLY A 65 4.71 17.46 11.25
C GLY A 65 4.88 18.52 12.33
N LYS A 66 6.06 18.61 12.92
CA LYS A 66 6.40 19.60 13.94
C LYS A 66 6.30 21.03 13.38
N GLN A 67 6.90 21.27 12.21
CA GLN A 67 6.88 22.57 11.56
C GLN A 67 5.44 23.04 11.30
N LEU A 68 4.60 22.17 10.77
CA LEU A 68 3.22 22.50 10.46
C LEU A 68 2.43 22.97 11.69
N VAL A 69 2.52 22.23 12.79
CA VAL A 69 1.81 22.60 14.00
C VAL A 69 2.30 23.94 14.49
N LYS A 70 3.60 24.19 14.45
CA LYS A 70 4.19 25.49 14.82
C LYS A 70 3.69 26.63 13.92
N GLU A 71 3.68 26.44 12.60
CA GLU A 71 3.19 27.44 11.65
C GLU A 71 1.71 27.79 11.86
N ARG A 72 0.90 26.81 12.22
CA ARG A 72 -0.55 27.00 12.36
C ARG A 72 -1.00 27.46 13.75
N THR A 73 -0.28 27.09 14.79
CA THR A 73 -0.68 27.37 16.17
C THR A 73 0.25 28.32 16.89
N GLY A 74 1.43 28.62 16.34
CA GLY A 74 2.50 29.36 17.00
C GLY A 74 3.18 28.58 18.14
N LYS A 75 2.77 27.33 18.40
CA LYS A 75 3.25 26.51 19.50
C LYS A 75 4.31 25.52 19.04
N ASP A 76 5.40 25.43 19.77
CA ASP A 76 6.31 24.29 19.68
C ASP A 76 5.70 23.10 20.41
N VAL A 77 5.57 21.98 19.70
CA VAL A 77 5.02 20.74 20.23
C VAL A 77 6.00 19.60 20.06
N ASP A 78 5.93 18.64 20.97
CA ASP A 78 6.60 17.35 20.79
C ASP A 78 5.76 16.50 19.84
N PHE A 79 6.13 16.48 18.56
CA PHE A 79 5.46 15.69 17.55
C PHE A 79 6.17 14.35 17.42
N ARG A 80 5.54 13.28 17.89
CA ARG A 80 6.20 11.98 18.08
C ARG A 80 6.32 11.14 16.82
N ASN A 81 5.33 11.21 15.91
CA ASN A 81 5.41 10.41 14.68
C ASN A 81 6.45 10.97 13.71
N GLY A 82 7.28 10.10 13.17
CA GLY A 82 8.19 10.45 12.09
C GLY A 82 7.43 10.83 10.81
N ASP A 83 8.07 11.58 9.93
CA ASP A 83 7.45 11.95 8.65
C ASP A 83 7.31 10.75 7.71
N PHE A 84 8.22 9.78 7.82
CA PHE A 84 8.22 8.55 7.06
C PHE A 84 8.49 7.35 7.97
N THR A 85 7.74 6.27 7.79
CA THR A 85 7.93 5.01 8.51
C THR A 85 7.99 3.84 7.55
N THR A 86 8.99 2.98 7.72
CA THR A 86 9.06 1.67 7.06
C THR A 86 8.86 0.57 8.10
N THR A 87 7.99 -0.39 7.79
CA THR A 87 7.71 -1.55 8.63
C THR A 87 7.88 -2.82 7.83
N LEU A 88 8.79 -3.68 8.26
CA LEU A 88 9.02 -5.00 7.69
C LEU A 88 8.40 -6.07 8.59
N ILE A 89 7.59 -6.94 8.01
CA ILE A 89 6.96 -8.05 8.72
C ILE A 89 7.33 -9.36 8.03
N ARG A 90 7.87 -10.31 8.80
CA ARG A 90 8.09 -11.68 8.35
C ARG A 90 6.98 -12.57 8.88
N THR A 91 6.39 -13.38 8.00
CA THR A 91 5.38 -14.36 8.37
C THR A 91 6.01 -15.69 8.83
N GLU A 92 5.20 -16.53 9.44
CA GLU A 92 5.62 -17.89 9.86
C GLU A 92 6.09 -18.74 8.67
N ASN A 93 5.41 -18.64 7.53
CA ASN A 93 5.77 -19.33 6.30
C ASN A 93 6.89 -18.64 5.49
N GLY A 94 7.56 -17.65 6.08
CA GLY A 94 8.73 -16.99 5.49
C GLY A 94 8.44 -15.92 4.44
N LYS A 95 7.18 -15.51 4.26
CA LYS A 95 6.85 -14.37 3.39
C LYS A 95 7.25 -13.06 4.05
N MET A 96 7.54 -12.04 3.24
CA MET A 96 7.85 -10.70 3.71
C MET A 96 6.78 -9.71 3.28
N ILE A 97 6.43 -8.82 4.18
CA ILE A 97 5.57 -7.66 3.92
C ILE A 97 6.38 -6.42 4.24
N ASP A 98 6.43 -5.49 3.28
CA ASP A 98 7.01 -4.15 3.46
C ASP A 98 5.89 -3.13 3.40
N ILE A 99 5.77 -2.30 4.44
CA ILE A 99 4.77 -1.25 4.53
C ILE A 99 5.51 0.08 4.69
N ASN A 100 5.27 0.98 3.76
CA ASN A 100 5.77 2.34 3.79
C ASN A 100 4.62 3.30 4.07
N HIS A 101 4.72 4.05 5.15
CA HIS A 101 3.74 5.06 5.54
C HIS A 101 4.37 6.44 5.47
N ASP A 102 3.89 7.25 4.53
CA ASP A 102 4.31 8.63 4.33
C ASP A 102 3.10 9.50 4.02
N VAL A 103 2.70 10.31 4.98
CA VAL A 103 1.60 11.26 4.84
C VAL A 103 2.04 12.70 5.10
N MET A 104 3.30 12.87 5.47
CA MET A 104 3.85 14.16 5.90
C MET A 104 4.65 14.86 4.81
N ASN A 105 5.31 14.10 3.95
CA ASN A 105 6.16 14.67 2.92
C ASN A 105 5.37 15.07 1.66
N PRO A 106 5.79 16.13 0.98
CA PRO A 106 5.19 16.51 -0.30
C PRO A 106 5.63 15.50 -1.39
N GLN A 107 4.72 14.63 -1.77
CA GLN A 107 4.90 13.64 -2.83
C GLN A 107 3.59 13.37 -3.57
N PRO A 108 3.64 12.85 -4.81
CA PRO A 108 2.44 12.37 -5.48
C PRO A 108 1.72 11.31 -4.65
N TYR A 109 0.40 11.36 -4.65
CA TYR A 109 -0.39 10.35 -3.96
C TYR A 109 -0.12 8.97 -4.56
N SER A 110 0.17 8.01 -3.69
CA SER A 110 0.33 6.61 -4.10
C SER A 110 -0.25 5.67 -3.04
N ARG A 111 -0.97 4.68 -3.50
CA ARG A 111 -1.28 3.46 -2.75
C ARG A 111 -0.63 2.30 -3.49
N MET A 112 0.69 2.30 -3.54
CA MET A 112 1.44 1.25 -4.20
C MET A 112 1.16 -0.09 -3.51
N TYR A 113 0.60 -1.01 -4.28
CA TYR A 113 0.52 -2.42 -3.94
C TYR A 113 1.38 -3.18 -4.93
N GLN A 114 2.38 -3.87 -4.40
CA GLN A 114 3.26 -4.69 -5.19
C GLN A 114 3.28 -6.10 -4.60
N LEU A 115 3.06 -7.09 -5.44
CA LEU A 115 3.14 -8.50 -5.07
C LEU A 115 4.21 -9.16 -5.93
N VAL A 116 5.21 -9.74 -5.27
CA VAL A 116 6.28 -10.49 -5.92
C VAL A 116 6.17 -11.94 -5.48
N GLY A 117 5.91 -12.82 -6.42
CA GLY A 117 5.81 -14.26 -6.19
C GLY A 117 6.83 -15.05 -6.99
N SER A 118 6.94 -16.35 -6.72
CA SER A 118 7.84 -17.25 -7.43
C SER A 118 7.45 -17.48 -8.91
N LYS A 119 6.22 -17.16 -9.29
CA LYS A 119 5.70 -17.36 -10.65
C LYS A 119 5.36 -16.07 -11.38
N GLY A 120 5.31 -14.94 -10.69
CA GLY A 120 4.92 -13.70 -11.33
C GLY A 120 4.93 -12.51 -10.40
N PHE A 121 4.50 -11.41 -10.95
CA PHE A 121 4.51 -10.10 -10.32
C PHE A 121 3.19 -9.39 -10.62
N ALA A 122 2.72 -8.59 -9.66
CA ALA A 122 1.61 -7.68 -9.83
C ALA A 122 1.92 -6.33 -9.18
N ASN A 123 1.55 -5.24 -9.84
CA ASN A 123 1.76 -3.88 -9.34
C ASN A 123 0.55 -3.00 -9.63
N LYS A 124 0.22 -2.10 -8.69
CA LYS A 124 -0.89 -1.17 -8.86
C LYS A 124 -0.44 0.26 -9.21
N TYR A 125 0.57 0.78 -8.55
CA TYR A 125 1.11 2.13 -8.77
C TYR A 125 2.63 2.08 -8.94
N PRO A 126 3.25 3.02 -9.70
CA PRO A 126 2.64 4.00 -10.57
C PRO A 126 2.12 3.40 -11.88
N ASN A 127 2.62 2.23 -12.29
CA ASN A 127 2.21 1.51 -13.48
C ASN A 127 1.44 0.26 -13.05
N GLU A 128 0.17 0.19 -13.37
CA GLU A 128 -0.64 -0.99 -13.12
C GLU A 128 -0.31 -2.09 -14.14
N GLY A 129 -0.15 -3.32 -13.65
CA GLY A 129 0.11 -4.45 -14.53
C GLY A 129 0.63 -5.69 -13.83
N TYR A 130 0.81 -6.72 -14.66
CA TYR A 130 1.26 -8.03 -14.25
C TYR A 130 2.47 -8.47 -15.08
N ALA A 131 3.31 -9.35 -14.53
CA ALA A 131 4.35 -10.04 -15.29
C ALA A 131 4.26 -11.55 -15.04
N LEU A 132 4.08 -12.29 -16.12
CA LEU A 132 3.96 -13.75 -16.17
C LEU A 132 4.62 -14.26 -17.44
N THR A 133 5.11 -15.49 -17.41
CA THR A 133 5.59 -16.12 -18.64
C THR A 133 4.44 -16.64 -19.52
N SER A 134 4.72 -16.85 -20.80
CA SER A 134 3.75 -17.50 -21.70
C SER A 134 3.36 -18.90 -21.22
N ALA A 135 4.27 -19.63 -20.58
CA ALA A 135 3.99 -20.94 -19.99
C ALA A 135 3.02 -20.85 -18.81
N ASP A 136 3.17 -19.82 -17.94
CA ASP A 136 2.26 -19.61 -16.83
C ASP A 136 0.85 -19.24 -17.32
N LEU A 137 0.73 -18.39 -18.34
CA LEU A 137 -0.56 -18.07 -18.95
C LEU A 137 -1.24 -19.33 -19.54
N LYS A 138 -0.49 -20.15 -20.27
CA LYS A 138 -0.99 -21.44 -20.81
C LYS A 138 -1.44 -22.38 -19.69
N ALA A 139 -0.71 -22.45 -18.57
CA ALA A 139 -1.10 -23.25 -17.40
C ALA A 139 -2.41 -22.77 -16.77
N TYR A 140 -2.74 -21.48 -16.88
CA TYR A 140 -4.04 -20.94 -16.52
C TYR A 140 -5.11 -21.08 -17.61
N GLY A 141 -4.81 -21.73 -18.74
CA GLY A 141 -5.72 -21.90 -19.88
C GLY A 141 -5.98 -20.57 -20.61
N ILE A 142 -5.01 -19.69 -20.63
CA ILE A 142 -5.01 -18.43 -21.40
C ILE A 142 -4.04 -18.61 -22.56
N THR A 143 -4.49 -18.32 -23.78
CA THR A 143 -3.61 -18.28 -24.95
C THR A 143 -2.83 -16.97 -24.92
N PRO A 144 -1.50 -17.00 -24.75
CA PRO A 144 -0.71 -15.77 -24.71
C PRO A 144 -0.68 -15.11 -26.09
N SER A 145 -0.58 -13.77 -26.11
CA SER A 145 -0.46 -13.00 -27.35
C SER A 145 0.83 -13.28 -28.12
N ARG A 146 1.85 -13.80 -27.45
CA ARG A 146 3.13 -14.26 -28.03
C ARG A 146 3.75 -15.36 -27.15
N ASP A 147 4.55 -16.23 -27.77
CA ASP A 147 5.14 -17.40 -27.09
C ASP A 147 6.37 -17.11 -26.23
N ASN A 148 6.90 -15.91 -26.27
CA ASN A 148 8.14 -15.53 -25.58
C ASN A 148 7.95 -14.46 -24.51
N LEU A 149 6.78 -14.42 -23.86
CA LEU A 149 6.58 -13.51 -22.71
C LEU A 149 7.51 -13.88 -21.56
N SER A 150 8.16 -12.88 -21.02
CA SER A 150 9.07 -12.98 -19.88
C SER A 150 8.38 -12.45 -18.62
N ASN A 151 8.69 -13.04 -17.48
CA ASN A 151 8.28 -12.52 -16.19
C ASN A 151 9.08 -11.27 -15.72
N HIS A 152 9.99 -10.78 -16.56
CA HIS A 152 10.70 -9.51 -16.35
C HIS A 152 10.05 -8.33 -17.11
N ASP A 153 9.04 -8.59 -17.92
CA ASP A 153 8.33 -7.58 -18.69
C ASP A 153 6.85 -7.55 -18.29
N TYR A 154 6.26 -6.38 -18.32
CA TYR A 154 4.81 -6.28 -18.17
C TYR A 154 4.08 -6.99 -19.30
N LEU A 155 2.98 -7.67 -18.95
CA LEU A 155 2.13 -8.29 -19.94
C LEU A 155 1.56 -7.27 -20.92
N PRO A 156 1.45 -7.62 -22.21
CA PRO A 156 0.65 -6.87 -23.18
C PRO A 156 -0.80 -6.73 -22.74
N GLU A 157 -1.46 -5.64 -23.13
CA GLU A 157 -2.84 -5.33 -22.74
C GLU A 157 -3.84 -6.46 -23.04
N ALA A 158 -3.67 -7.17 -24.16
CA ALA A 158 -4.51 -8.31 -24.52
C ALA A 158 -4.41 -9.45 -23.49
N ASP A 159 -3.20 -9.73 -23.01
CA ASP A 159 -2.96 -10.78 -22.01
C ASP A 159 -3.47 -10.35 -20.64
N VAL A 160 -3.31 -9.08 -20.28
CA VAL A 160 -3.90 -8.50 -19.06
C VAL A 160 -5.42 -8.67 -19.05
N LYS A 161 -6.11 -8.27 -20.13
CA LYS A 161 -7.56 -8.42 -20.25
C LYS A 161 -8.02 -9.86 -20.16
N ALA A 162 -7.29 -10.80 -20.79
CA ALA A 162 -7.60 -12.23 -20.72
C ALA A 162 -7.41 -12.78 -19.29
N LEU A 163 -6.35 -12.36 -18.60
CA LEU A 163 -6.07 -12.74 -17.22
C LEU A 163 -7.16 -12.23 -16.28
N GLU A 164 -7.49 -10.96 -16.36
CA GLU A 164 -8.54 -10.33 -15.56
C GLU A 164 -9.89 -10.96 -15.80
N ALA A 165 -10.32 -11.13 -17.06
CA ALA A 165 -11.57 -11.77 -17.40
C ALA A 165 -11.70 -13.18 -16.82
N LYS A 166 -10.58 -13.93 -16.76
CA LYS A 166 -10.57 -15.26 -16.16
C LYS A 166 -10.72 -15.22 -14.64
N PHE A 167 -10.04 -14.31 -13.97
CA PHE A 167 -9.95 -14.28 -12.52
C PHE A 167 -10.88 -13.25 -11.85
N TYR A 168 -11.69 -12.53 -12.61
CA TYR A 168 -12.71 -11.65 -12.02
C TYR A 168 -13.54 -12.40 -10.99
N HIS A 169 -13.72 -11.74 -9.84
CA HIS A 169 -14.60 -12.27 -8.81
C HIS A 169 -16.02 -12.53 -9.37
N PRO A 170 -16.69 -13.63 -9.01
CA PRO A 170 -18.02 -13.94 -9.53
C PRO A 170 -19.05 -12.81 -9.39
N ILE A 171 -18.95 -12.02 -8.31
CA ILE A 171 -19.80 -10.84 -8.10
C ILE A 171 -19.56 -9.79 -9.19
N LEU A 172 -18.28 -9.50 -9.52
CA LEU A 172 -17.94 -8.54 -10.58
C LEU A 172 -18.39 -9.06 -11.96
N LYS A 173 -18.27 -10.36 -12.22
CA LYS A 173 -18.79 -10.97 -13.46
C LYS A 173 -20.32 -10.83 -13.58
N LYS A 174 -21.03 -10.91 -12.46
CA LYS A 174 -22.50 -10.86 -12.44
C LYS A 174 -23.08 -9.44 -12.50
N TYR A 175 -22.46 -8.50 -11.81
CA TYR A 175 -23.04 -7.16 -11.59
C TYR A 175 -22.25 -6.03 -12.25
N GLY A 176 -21.07 -6.30 -12.82
CA GLY A 176 -20.17 -5.29 -13.37
C GLY A 176 -19.43 -4.51 -12.27
N GLU A 177 -18.71 -3.50 -12.71
CA GLU A 177 -18.14 -2.50 -11.80
C GLU A 177 -19.26 -1.53 -11.41
N LEU A 178 -19.44 -1.35 -10.10
CA LEU A 178 -20.40 -0.41 -9.53
C LEU A 178 -19.84 1.02 -9.59
#